data_f025569a0f3d22303038eeaa7c0b583e
#
_entry.id   f025569a0f3d22303038eeaa7c0b583e
#
_cell.length_a   1.000
_cell.length_b   1.000
_cell.length_c   1.000
_cell.angle_alpha   90.00
_cell.angle_beta   90.00
_cell.angle_gamma   90.00
#
_symmetry.space_group_name_H-M   'P 1'
#
loop_
_entity.id
_entity.type
_entity.pdbx_description
1 polymer ?
#
loop_
_entity_poly.entity_id
_entity_poly.type
_entity_poly.pdbx_seq_one_letter_code
_entity_poly.pdbx_strand_id
1 'polypeptide(L)'
;KECQVELLGTNSRSIERAEERELFKELCEQIGEPVVPSQITYSVEEAITAAEQIGYPVILRPAFTLGGTGGGFAYNPDELREMMKNALALSPVHQVLVEKSIKGYKEIEFEVMRDHNDTAISICCMENIDPVGVHTGDSIVVAPCQTLTNKEFQMLRDSALKIIRALHVKGGCNVQFALDPHSFRYYVIEVNPRVSRSSALASKASGYPIARVSAKIAVGMDLHEIRLANTLASFEPTLDYVV
;
A
#
# COMPACT_ATOMS: atom_id res chain seq x y z
N LYS A 1 25.43 6.83 2.79
CA LYS A 1 26.76 6.29 2.41
C LYS A 1 27.85 7.35 2.55
N GLU A 2 27.60 8.60 2.13
CA GLU A 2 28.59 9.69 2.19
C GLU A 2 29.02 10.04 3.63
N CYS A 3 28.11 9.97 4.60
CA CYS A 3 28.36 10.31 5.99
C CYS A 3 28.91 9.15 6.84
N GLN A 4 29.05 7.94 6.29
CA GLN A 4 29.46 6.71 7.02
C GLN A 4 28.60 6.42 8.27
N VAL A 5 27.31 6.77 8.21
CA VAL A 5 26.33 6.53 9.28
C VAL A 5 25.44 5.37 8.89
N GLU A 6 25.16 4.48 9.83
CA GLU A 6 24.20 3.39 9.65
C GLU A 6 22.78 3.89 9.91
N LEU A 7 21.85 3.53 9.01
CA LEU A 7 20.41 3.76 9.22
C LEU A 7 19.84 2.61 10.06
N LEU A 8 19.35 2.93 11.26
CA LEU A 8 18.71 1.95 12.13
C LEU A 8 17.33 1.55 11.61
N GLY A 9 16.98 0.26 11.77
CA GLY A 9 15.70 -0.29 11.27
C GLY A 9 15.75 -0.65 9.78
N THR A 10 14.72 -0.29 9.03
CA THR A 10 14.63 -0.57 7.59
C THR A 10 15.69 0.23 6.82
N ASN A 11 16.48 -0.45 6.00
CA ASN A 11 17.58 0.16 5.26
C ASN A 11 17.09 1.02 4.08
N SER A 12 17.95 1.92 3.58
CA SER A 12 17.61 2.87 2.51
C SER A 12 17.17 2.18 1.21
N ARG A 13 17.77 1.04 0.84
CA ARG A 13 17.40 0.29 -0.37
C ARG A 13 15.98 -0.28 -0.28
N SER A 14 15.59 -0.76 0.91
CA SER A 14 14.24 -1.26 1.14
C SER A 14 13.21 -0.13 1.08
N ILE A 15 13.56 1.05 1.63
CA ILE A 15 12.72 2.25 1.55
C ILE A 15 12.56 2.69 0.09
N GLU A 16 13.65 2.81 -0.65
CA GLU A 16 13.64 3.16 -2.07
C GLU A 16 12.76 2.21 -2.89
N ARG A 17 12.89 0.89 -2.69
CA ARG A 17 12.06 -0.11 -3.37
C ARG A 17 10.58 -0.07 -2.99
N ALA A 18 10.24 0.45 -1.82
CA ALA A 18 8.87 0.60 -1.39
C ALA A 18 8.23 1.92 -1.88
N GLU A 19 9.04 2.99 -1.99
CA GLU A 19 8.55 4.34 -2.31
C GLU A 19 8.62 4.65 -3.81
N GLU A 20 9.60 4.08 -4.53
CA GLU A 20 9.70 4.28 -5.96
C GLU A 20 8.75 3.33 -6.71
N ARG A 21 7.83 3.89 -7.49
CA ARG A 21 6.73 3.17 -8.12
C ARG A 21 7.18 2.01 -9.01
N GLU A 22 8.18 2.21 -9.87
CA GLU A 22 8.66 1.18 -10.80
C GLU A 22 9.37 0.04 -10.03
N LEU A 23 10.23 0.38 -9.06
CA LEU A 23 10.91 -0.61 -8.23
C LEU A 23 9.93 -1.43 -7.38
N PHE A 24 8.87 -0.77 -6.89
CA PHE A 24 7.82 -1.45 -6.13
C PHE A 24 6.99 -2.39 -7.02
N LYS A 25 6.65 -1.94 -8.22
CA LYS A 25 5.94 -2.76 -9.22
C LYS A 25 6.77 -3.98 -9.59
N GLU A 26 8.05 -3.81 -9.94
CA GLU A 26 8.97 -4.91 -10.23
C GLU A 26 9.05 -5.92 -9.07
N LEU A 27 9.14 -5.43 -7.83
CA LEU A 27 9.12 -6.28 -6.65
C LEU A 27 7.84 -7.12 -6.57
N CYS A 28 6.68 -6.47 -6.69
CA CYS A 28 5.39 -7.15 -6.62
C CYS A 28 5.26 -8.21 -7.73
N GLU A 29 5.66 -7.89 -8.96
CA GLU A 29 5.69 -8.83 -10.07
C GLU A 29 6.59 -10.04 -9.79
N GLN A 30 7.81 -9.82 -9.26
CA GLN A 30 8.76 -10.89 -8.89
C GLN A 30 8.18 -11.85 -7.85
N ILE A 31 7.42 -11.35 -6.90
CA ILE A 31 6.79 -12.18 -5.86
C ILE A 31 5.37 -12.63 -6.22
N GLY A 32 4.86 -12.26 -7.39
CA GLY A 32 3.51 -12.64 -7.85
C GLY A 32 2.39 -11.95 -7.10
N GLU A 33 2.62 -10.71 -6.61
CA GLU A 33 1.58 -9.88 -6.00
C GLU A 33 1.01 -8.90 -7.03
N PRO A 34 -0.33 -8.79 -7.15
CA PRO A 34 -0.94 -7.96 -8.16
C PRO A 34 -0.85 -6.48 -7.78
N VAL A 35 -0.38 -5.66 -8.70
CA VAL A 35 -0.45 -4.19 -8.62
C VAL A 35 -1.48 -3.66 -9.62
N VAL A 36 -1.95 -2.43 -9.43
CA VAL A 36 -2.94 -1.83 -10.33
C VAL A 36 -2.31 -1.72 -11.74
N PRO A 37 -2.92 -2.33 -12.77
CA PRO A 37 -2.42 -2.26 -14.13
C PRO A 37 -2.32 -0.82 -14.60
N SER A 38 -1.15 -0.42 -15.05
CA SER A 38 -0.89 0.95 -15.47
C SER A 38 0.19 1.01 -16.55
N GLN A 39 0.14 2.03 -17.37
CA GLN A 39 1.15 2.30 -18.39
C GLN A 39 1.40 3.80 -18.52
N ILE A 40 2.67 4.20 -18.62
CA ILE A 40 3.08 5.54 -18.94
C ILE A 40 2.91 5.75 -20.45
N THR A 41 2.32 6.87 -20.85
CA THR A 41 2.03 7.21 -22.25
C THR A 41 2.41 8.66 -22.55
N TYR A 42 2.82 8.90 -23.79
CA TYR A 42 3.30 10.20 -24.28
C TYR A 42 2.45 10.73 -25.44
N SER A 43 1.49 9.95 -25.91
CA SER A 43 0.55 10.34 -26.97
C SER A 43 -0.87 9.84 -26.69
N VAL A 44 -1.84 10.39 -27.42
CA VAL A 44 -3.24 9.96 -27.34
C VAL A 44 -3.38 8.53 -27.84
N GLU A 45 -2.68 8.15 -28.90
CA GLU A 45 -2.72 6.84 -29.51
C GLU A 45 -2.14 5.76 -28.59
N GLU A 46 -1.03 6.05 -27.94
CA GLU A 46 -0.45 5.17 -26.91
C GLU A 46 -1.43 4.96 -25.73
N ALA A 47 -2.08 6.04 -25.29
CA ALA A 47 -3.05 5.96 -24.19
C ALA A 47 -4.28 5.13 -24.54
N ILE A 48 -4.79 5.24 -25.77
CA ILE A 48 -5.90 4.39 -26.23
C ILE A 48 -5.49 2.92 -26.26
N THR A 49 -4.33 2.62 -26.83
CA THR A 49 -3.79 1.26 -26.87
C THR A 49 -3.60 0.68 -25.46
N ALA A 50 -3.02 1.47 -24.55
CA ALA A 50 -2.86 1.08 -23.15
C ALA A 50 -4.23 0.83 -22.47
N ALA A 51 -5.19 1.71 -22.65
CA ALA A 51 -6.52 1.58 -22.06
C ALA A 51 -7.29 0.37 -22.59
N GLU A 52 -7.13 0.01 -23.86
CA GLU A 52 -7.73 -1.21 -24.44
C GLU A 52 -7.14 -2.48 -23.82
N GLN A 53 -5.83 -2.49 -23.54
CA GLN A 53 -5.18 -3.62 -22.86
C GLN A 53 -5.55 -3.71 -21.38
N ILE A 54 -5.60 -2.57 -20.67
CA ILE A 54 -5.94 -2.48 -19.25
C ILE A 54 -7.45 -2.75 -19.03
N GLY A 55 -8.28 -2.33 -19.97
CA GLY A 55 -9.75 -2.36 -19.91
C GLY A 55 -10.35 -1.15 -19.19
N TYR A 56 -11.36 -0.55 -19.80
CA TYR A 56 -12.11 0.58 -19.22
C TYR A 56 -12.92 0.15 -17.97
N PRO A 57 -13.24 1.09 -17.05
CA PRO A 57 -12.77 2.47 -17.02
C PRO A 57 -11.30 2.56 -16.60
N VAL A 58 -10.62 3.63 -17.05
CA VAL A 58 -9.25 3.98 -16.68
C VAL A 58 -9.21 5.36 -16.02
N ILE A 59 -8.18 5.61 -15.22
CA ILE A 59 -7.87 6.92 -14.67
C ILE A 59 -6.60 7.48 -15.33
N LEU A 60 -6.62 8.77 -15.64
CA LEU A 60 -5.48 9.51 -16.15
C LEU A 60 -4.83 10.31 -15.04
N ARG A 61 -3.50 10.25 -14.97
CA ARG A 61 -2.70 11.02 -14.02
C ARG A 61 -1.54 11.68 -14.75
N PRO A 62 -1.67 12.99 -15.11
CA PRO A 62 -0.56 13.74 -15.68
C PRO A 62 0.63 13.79 -14.70
N ALA A 63 1.84 13.59 -15.22
CA ALA A 63 3.04 13.64 -14.39
C ALA A 63 3.34 15.08 -13.95
N PHE A 64 3.83 15.21 -12.71
CA PHE A 64 4.26 16.50 -12.10
C PHE A 64 3.16 17.58 -12.04
N THR A 65 1.89 17.20 -11.94
CA THR A 65 0.78 18.12 -11.67
C THR A 65 0.42 18.12 -10.19
N LEU A 66 -0.02 19.27 -9.68
CA LEU A 66 -0.45 19.41 -8.28
C LEU A 66 -1.94 19.13 -8.14
N GLY A 67 -2.31 18.44 -7.06
CA GLY A 67 -3.71 18.26 -6.68
C GLY A 67 -4.57 17.49 -7.69
N GLY A 68 -3.95 16.63 -8.52
CA GLY A 68 -4.68 15.84 -9.52
C GLY A 68 -5.20 16.64 -10.72
N THR A 69 -4.70 17.87 -10.91
CA THR A 69 -5.11 18.74 -12.03
C THR A 69 -4.87 18.04 -13.38
N GLY A 70 -5.89 18.03 -14.24
CA GLY A 70 -5.85 17.40 -15.56
C GLY A 70 -6.01 15.89 -15.55
N GLY A 71 -6.14 15.27 -14.38
CA GLY A 71 -6.52 13.88 -14.23
C GLY A 71 -8.03 13.67 -14.26
N GLY A 72 -8.45 12.40 -14.39
CA GLY A 72 -9.86 12.05 -14.35
C GLY A 72 -10.13 10.63 -14.87
N PHE A 73 -11.40 10.24 -14.83
CA PHE A 73 -11.85 8.92 -15.29
C PHE A 73 -12.32 8.98 -16.73
N ALA A 74 -11.86 8.04 -17.55
CA ALA A 74 -12.37 7.81 -18.89
C ALA A 74 -13.05 6.44 -18.96
N TYR A 75 -14.27 6.42 -19.46
CA TYR A 75 -15.10 5.22 -19.54
C TYR A 75 -15.11 4.59 -20.93
N ASN A 76 -14.60 5.31 -21.92
CA ASN A 76 -14.54 4.88 -23.32
C ASN A 76 -13.40 5.62 -24.06
N PRO A 77 -13.04 5.19 -25.30
CA PRO A 77 -11.95 5.80 -26.08
C PRO A 77 -12.18 7.27 -26.42
N ASP A 78 -13.42 7.72 -26.61
CA ASP A 78 -13.71 9.10 -27.00
C ASP A 78 -13.46 10.07 -25.84
N GLU A 79 -13.93 9.71 -24.63
CA GLU A 79 -13.62 10.45 -23.40
C GLU A 79 -12.11 10.47 -23.14
N LEU A 80 -11.44 9.33 -23.30
CA LEU A 80 -10.00 9.24 -23.14
C LEU A 80 -9.25 10.19 -24.08
N ARG A 81 -9.64 10.23 -25.36
CA ARG A 81 -9.02 11.09 -26.38
C ARG A 81 -9.13 12.58 -26.03
N GLU A 82 -10.29 13.01 -25.56
CA GLU A 82 -10.53 14.39 -25.14
C GLU A 82 -9.69 14.75 -23.91
N MET A 83 -9.70 13.89 -22.90
CA MET A 83 -8.98 14.13 -21.65
C MET A 83 -7.45 14.11 -21.84
N MET A 84 -6.93 13.21 -22.69
CA MET A 84 -5.50 13.08 -22.95
C MET A 84 -4.89 14.34 -23.54
N LYS A 85 -5.60 15.05 -24.42
CA LYS A 85 -5.14 16.33 -24.99
C LYS A 85 -4.83 17.34 -23.90
N ASN A 86 -5.74 17.48 -22.94
CA ASN A 86 -5.57 18.38 -21.79
C ASN A 86 -4.48 17.87 -20.82
N ALA A 87 -4.47 16.58 -20.53
CA ALA A 87 -3.53 15.96 -19.62
C ALA A 87 -2.07 16.10 -20.09
N LEU A 88 -1.82 15.87 -21.38
CA LEU A 88 -0.50 16.05 -22.00
C LEU A 88 -0.05 17.52 -21.99
N ALA A 89 -0.98 18.46 -22.24
CA ALA A 89 -0.67 19.90 -22.22
C ALA A 89 -0.34 20.41 -20.80
N LEU A 90 -0.94 19.83 -19.77
CA LEU A 90 -0.72 20.21 -18.37
C LEU A 90 0.52 19.57 -17.77
N SER A 91 0.97 18.42 -18.29
CA SER A 91 2.20 17.78 -17.83
C SER A 91 3.44 18.50 -18.35
N PRO A 92 4.32 19.03 -17.49
CA PRO A 92 5.55 19.71 -17.94
C PRO A 92 6.49 18.83 -18.78
N VAL A 93 6.36 17.52 -18.65
CA VAL A 93 7.17 16.52 -19.39
C VAL A 93 6.35 15.76 -20.42
N HIS A 94 5.12 16.22 -20.72
CA HIS A 94 4.20 15.59 -21.68
C HIS A 94 4.01 14.07 -21.44
N GLN A 95 3.89 13.68 -20.16
CA GLN A 95 3.76 12.30 -19.72
C GLN A 95 2.46 12.13 -18.93
N VAL A 96 1.70 11.10 -19.26
CA VAL A 96 0.46 10.75 -18.57
C VAL A 96 0.47 9.25 -18.23
N LEU A 97 0.20 8.94 -16.97
CA LEU A 97 -0.06 7.57 -16.55
C LEU A 97 -1.52 7.23 -16.85
N VAL A 98 -1.74 6.14 -17.56
CA VAL A 98 -3.04 5.50 -17.76
C VAL A 98 -3.10 4.30 -16.80
N GLU A 99 -4.07 4.28 -15.91
CA GLU A 99 -4.17 3.29 -14.83
C GLU A 99 -5.58 2.70 -14.78
N LYS A 100 -5.72 1.41 -14.46
CA LYS A 100 -7.01 0.77 -14.22
C LYS A 100 -7.77 1.49 -13.12
N SER A 101 -9.03 1.81 -13.37
CA SER A 101 -9.89 2.34 -12.30
C SER A 101 -10.23 1.25 -11.29
N ILE A 102 -9.95 1.55 -10.03
CA ILE A 102 -10.34 0.74 -8.86
C ILE A 102 -11.46 1.40 -8.05
N LYS A 103 -12.20 2.31 -8.68
CA LYS A 103 -13.36 2.98 -8.07
C LYS A 103 -14.38 1.94 -7.61
N GLY A 104 -14.79 2.03 -6.34
CA GLY A 104 -15.72 1.09 -5.73
C GLY A 104 -15.08 -0.14 -5.09
N TYR A 105 -13.76 -0.27 -5.16
CA TYR A 105 -13.04 -1.28 -4.37
C TYR A 105 -13.01 -0.87 -2.90
N LYS A 106 -12.94 -1.86 -2.01
CA LYS A 106 -12.68 -1.64 -0.59
C LYS A 106 -11.20 -1.31 -0.39
N GLU A 107 -10.90 -0.35 0.46
CA GLU A 107 -9.53 -0.07 0.89
C GLU A 107 -9.28 -0.76 2.22
N ILE A 108 -8.33 -1.68 2.23
CA ILE A 108 -7.98 -2.51 3.38
C ILE A 108 -6.51 -2.29 3.71
N GLU A 109 -6.21 -2.11 4.98
CA GLU A 109 -4.85 -1.89 5.46
C GLU A 109 -4.44 -2.97 6.46
N PHE A 110 -3.19 -3.40 6.37
CA PHE A 110 -2.56 -4.26 7.36
C PHE A 110 -1.38 -3.56 8.01
N GLU A 111 -1.41 -3.44 9.31
CA GLU A 111 -0.22 -3.15 10.11
C GLU A 111 0.50 -4.46 10.41
N VAL A 112 1.71 -4.56 9.94
CA VAL A 112 2.54 -5.75 10.03
C VAL A 112 3.91 -5.39 10.60
N MET A 113 4.63 -6.37 11.13
CA MET A 113 5.95 -6.18 11.71
C MET A 113 6.86 -7.34 11.39
N ARG A 114 8.15 -7.05 11.19
CA ARG A 114 9.18 -8.04 10.91
C ARG A 114 10.48 -7.69 11.64
N ASP A 115 11.15 -8.69 12.22
CA ASP A 115 12.45 -8.56 12.87
C ASP A 115 13.63 -8.96 11.96
N HIS A 116 14.83 -9.05 12.53
CA HIS A 116 16.06 -9.41 11.82
C HIS A 116 16.11 -10.89 11.43
N ASN A 117 15.46 -11.76 12.20
CA ASN A 117 15.41 -13.22 11.99
C ASN A 117 14.24 -13.69 11.13
N ASP A 118 13.59 -12.76 10.42
CA ASP A 118 12.44 -13.04 9.54
C ASP A 118 11.17 -13.48 10.28
N THR A 119 11.09 -13.29 11.59
CA THR A 119 9.81 -13.42 12.29
C THR A 119 8.92 -12.25 11.85
N ALA A 120 7.79 -12.57 11.23
CA ALA A 120 6.85 -11.58 10.73
C ALA A 120 5.45 -11.88 11.25
N ILE A 121 4.77 -10.83 11.73
CA ILE A 121 3.42 -10.91 12.32
C ILE A 121 2.49 -9.87 11.73
N SER A 122 1.20 -10.17 11.71
CA SER A 122 0.13 -9.21 11.47
C SER A 122 -0.38 -8.68 12.81
N ILE A 123 -0.40 -7.36 12.97
CA ILE A 123 -0.81 -6.72 14.22
C ILE A 123 -2.29 -6.36 14.16
N CYS A 124 -2.70 -5.74 13.06
CA CYS A 124 -4.06 -5.25 12.91
C CYS A 124 -4.44 -5.17 11.43
N CYS A 125 -5.67 -5.60 11.12
CA CYS A 125 -6.33 -5.31 9.85
C CYS A 125 -7.29 -4.15 10.07
N MET A 126 -7.26 -3.18 9.18
CA MET A 126 -8.12 -1.99 9.21
C MET A 126 -8.84 -1.84 7.88
N GLU A 127 -9.99 -1.20 7.92
CA GLU A 127 -10.82 -0.93 6.75
C GLU A 127 -11.16 0.55 6.67
N ASN A 128 -10.94 1.16 5.50
CA ASN A 128 -11.40 2.50 5.21
C ASN A 128 -12.87 2.45 4.75
N ILE A 129 -13.72 3.25 5.39
CA ILE A 129 -15.14 3.31 5.06
C ILE A 129 -15.37 4.20 3.83
N ASP A 130 -14.51 5.18 3.64
CA ASP A 130 -14.54 6.06 2.48
C ASP A 130 -14.07 5.34 1.19
N PRO A 131 -14.50 5.80 0.01
CA PRO A 131 -14.09 5.21 -1.25
C PRO A 131 -12.57 5.22 -1.46
N VAL A 132 -12.05 4.18 -2.14
CA VAL A 132 -10.63 4.11 -2.55
C VAL A 132 -10.22 5.40 -3.27
N GLY A 133 -9.11 5.98 -2.81
CA GLY A 133 -8.54 7.23 -3.33
C GLY A 133 -8.80 8.46 -2.44
N VAL A 134 -9.59 8.35 -1.39
CA VAL A 134 -9.60 9.31 -0.28
C VAL A 134 -8.34 9.04 0.55
N HIS A 135 -7.58 10.10 0.83
CA HIS A 135 -6.34 9.94 1.59
C HIS A 135 -6.63 9.39 2.99
N THR A 136 -5.90 8.36 3.42
CA THR A 136 -6.08 7.67 4.72
C THR A 136 -6.17 8.64 5.92
N GLY A 137 -5.48 9.78 5.84
CA GLY A 137 -5.55 10.80 6.90
C GLY A 137 -6.85 11.58 6.97
N ASP A 138 -7.68 11.49 5.94
CA ASP A 138 -8.94 12.22 5.77
C ASP A 138 -10.15 11.27 5.74
N SER A 139 -9.92 9.95 5.78
CA SER A 139 -10.95 8.92 5.76
C SER A 139 -11.28 8.39 7.15
N ILE A 140 -12.48 7.81 7.29
CA ILE A 140 -12.89 7.07 8.48
C ILE A 140 -12.29 5.68 8.39
N VAL A 141 -11.46 5.32 9.37
CA VAL A 141 -10.80 4.01 9.45
C VAL A 141 -11.34 3.24 10.65
N VAL A 142 -11.68 1.99 10.43
CA VAL A 142 -12.22 1.08 11.45
C VAL A 142 -11.25 -0.09 11.67
N ALA A 143 -10.98 -0.41 12.92
CA ALA A 143 -10.17 -1.56 13.34
C ALA A 143 -10.95 -2.42 14.35
N PRO A 144 -11.01 -3.77 14.15
CA PRO A 144 -10.55 -4.52 12.99
C PRO A 144 -11.46 -4.35 11.77
N CYS A 145 -11.03 -4.86 10.60
CA CYS A 145 -11.89 -4.96 9.40
C CYS A 145 -13.24 -5.60 9.73
N GLN A 146 -14.34 -4.99 9.26
CA GLN A 146 -15.71 -5.41 9.57
C GLN A 146 -16.38 -6.21 8.44
N THR A 147 -15.92 -6.03 7.20
CA THR A 147 -16.63 -6.54 6.02
C THR A 147 -15.86 -7.63 5.25
N LEU A 148 -14.74 -8.12 5.79
CA LEU A 148 -13.98 -9.21 5.19
C LEU A 148 -14.48 -10.58 5.65
N THR A 149 -14.59 -11.49 4.70
CA THR A 149 -14.67 -12.92 5.00
C THR A 149 -13.32 -13.42 5.52
N ASN A 150 -13.32 -14.54 6.27
CA ASN A 150 -12.06 -15.13 6.71
C ASN A 150 -11.09 -15.44 5.56
N LYS A 151 -11.61 -15.87 4.41
CA LYS A 151 -10.79 -16.17 3.24
C LYS A 151 -10.10 -14.91 2.68
N GLU A 152 -10.83 -13.80 2.57
CA GLU A 152 -10.28 -12.51 2.14
C GLU A 152 -9.23 -12.01 3.13
N PHE A 153 -9.53 -12.08 4.42
CA PHE A 153 -8.59 -11.69 5.48
C PHE A 153 -7.28 -12.47 5.38
N GLN A 154 -7.33 -13.82 5.31
CA GLN A 154 -6.13 -14.66 5.23
C GLN A 154 -5.33 -14.38 3.95
N MET A 155 -6.00 -14.22 2.82
CA MET A 155 -5.38 -13.90 1.53
C MET A 155 -4.58 -12.59 1.59
N LEU A 156 -5.19 -11.52 2.10
CA LEU A 156 -4.54 -10.21 2.21
C LEU A 156 -3.44 -10.18 3.28
N ARG A 157 -3.67 -10.90 4.40
CA ARG A 157 -2.65 -11.08 5.45
C ARG A 157 -1.40 -11.76 4.91
N ASP A 158 -1.57 -12.86 4.19
CA ASP A 158 -0.45 -13.61 3.62
C ASP A 158 0.30 -12.78 2.59
N SER A 159 -0.41 -12.01 1.76
CA SER A 159 0.18 -11.04 0.83
C SER A 159 1.00 -9.98 1.59
N ALA A 160 0.45 -9.36 2.63
CA ALA A 160 1.15 -8.36 3.42
C ALA A 160 2.46 -8.90 4.03
N LEU A 161 2.41 -10.10 4.63
CA LEU A 161 3.59 -10.75 5.20
C LEU A 161 4.64 -11.12 4.13
N LYS A 162 4.20 -11.56 2.95
CA LYS A 162 5.06 -11.85 1.81
C LYS A 162 5.79 -10.60 1.31
N ILE A 163 5.07 -9.49 1.18
CA ILE A 163 5.62 -8.20 0.73
C ILE A 163 6.70 -7.68 1.69
N ILE A 164 6.42 -7.66 3.01
CA ILE A 164 7.40 -7.12 3.96
C ILE A 164 8.66 -7.99 4.07
N ARG A 165 8.56 -9.29 3.85
CA ARG A 165 9.71 -10.19 3.73
C ARG A 165 10.53 -9.86 2.48
N ALA A 166 9.89 -9.72 1.32
CA ALA A 166 10.57 -9.39 0.07
C ALA A 166 11.24 -8.02 0.07
N LEU A 167 10.66 -7.05 0.80
CA LEU A 167 11.24 -5.74 1.04
C LEU A 167 12.34 -5.74 2.10
N HIS A 168 12.51 -6.83 2.86
CA HIS A 168 13.43 -6.90 4.00
C HIS A 168 13.20 -5.78 5.04
N VAL A 169 11.91 -5.46 5.30
CA VAL A 169 11.53 -4.48 6.32
C VAL A 169 12.04 -4.93 7.69
N LYS A 170 12.50 -3.97 8.50
CA LYS A 170 12.87 -4.16 9.91
C LYS A 170 12.08 -3.19 10.76
N GLY A 171 11.13 -3.70 11.54
CA GLY A 171 10.18 -2.92 12.32
C GLY A 171 8.77 -2.95 11.74
N GLY A 172 7.99 -1.92 12.04
CA GLY A 172 6.60 -1.79 11.57
C GLY A 172 6.49 -1.36 10.11
N CYS A 173 5.42 -1.82 9.49
CA CYS A 173 5.10 -1.50 8.09
C CYS A 173 3.59 -1.51 7.91
N ASN A 174 3.09 -0.55 7.13
CA ASN A 174 1.70 -0.50 6.67
C ASN A 174 1.63 -0.97 5.22
N VAL A 175 0.70 -1.88 4.91
CA VAL A 175 0.43 -2.38 3.55
C VAL A 175 -1.03 -2.11 3.22
N GLN A 176 -1.28 -1.43 2.10
CA GLN A 176 -2.60 -1.02 1.65
C GLN A 176 -3.03 -1.80 0.41
N PHE A 177 -4.26 -2.26 0.43
CA PHE A 177 -4.88 -3.06 -0.63
C PHE A 177 -6.18 -2.44 -1.12
N ALA A 178 -6.44 -2.57 -2.42
CA ALA A 178 -7.76 -2.43 -2.99
C ALA A 178 -8.35 -3.83 -3.23
N LEU A 179 -9.47 -4.15 -2.59
CA LEU A 179 -10.18 -5.42 -2.73
C LEU A 179 -11.49 -5.22 -3.50
N ASP A 180 -11.69 -5.97 -4.57
CA ASP A 180 -12.96 -6.01 -5.29
C ASP A 180 -14.08 -6.55 -4.38
N PRO A 181 -15.16 -5.80 -4.13
CA PRO A 181 -16.23 -6.24 -3.23
C PRO A 181 -17.04 -7.44 -3.75
N HIS A 182 -16.85 -7.84 -5.02
CA HIS A 182 -17.62 -8.89 -5.69
C HIS A 182 -16.78 -10.13 -6.07
N SER A 183 -15.46 -10.09 -5.80
CA SER A 183 -14.55 -11.19 -6.10
C SER A 183 -13.35 -11.21 -5.15
N PHE A 184 -12.50 -12.23 -5.27
CA PHE A 184 -11.22 -12.26 -4.53
C PHE A 184 -10.09 -11.50 -5.23
N ARG A 185 -10.42 -10.67 -6.23
CA ARG A 185 -9.43 -9.84 -6.92
C ARG A 185 -9.02 -8.69 -6.02
N TYR A 186 -7.73 -8.49 -5.87
CA TYR A 186 -7.17 -7.36 -5.14
C TYR A 186 -5.96 -6.79 -5.87
N TYR A 187 -5.56 -5.61 -5.45
CA TYR A 187 -4.32 -4.97 -5.87
C TYR A 187 -3.61 -4.40 -4.64
N VAL A 188 -2.28 -4.49 -4.65
CA VAL A 188 -1.45 -3.74 -3.70
C VAL A 188 -1.40 -2.29 -4.17
N ILE A 189 -1.79 -1.35 -3.30
CA ILE A 189 -1.82 0.08 -3.62
C ILE A 189 -0.52 0.74 -3.21
N GLU A 190 -0.14 0.55 -1.94
CA GLU A 190 0.98 1.26 -1.32
C GLU A 190 1.55 0.44 -0.16
N VAL A 191 2.85 0.61 0.06
CA VAL A 191 3.55 0.05 1.22
C VAL A 191 4.37 1.16 1.87
N ASN A 192 4.15 1.36 3.16
CA ASN A 192 4.88 2.32 3.97
C ASN A 192 5.82 1.56 4.93
N PRO A 193 7.13 1.42 4.64
CA PRO A 193 8.07 0.62 5.44
C PRO A 193 8.51 1.39 6.69
N ARG A 194 7.57 1.93 7.41
CA ARG A 194 7.73 2.77 8.61
C ARG A 194 6.47 2.76 9.45
N VAL A 195 6.59 3.21 10.69
CA VAL A 195 5.43 3.54 11.52
C VAL A 195 4.71 4.76 10.92
N SER A 196 3.39 4.68 10.83
CA SER A 196 2.50 5.66 10.19
C SER A 196 1.42 6.17 11.16
N ARG A 197 0.53 7.03 10.68
CA ARG A 197 -0.63 7.49 11.46
C ARG A 197 -1.59 6.35 11.79
N SER A 198 -1.80 5.43 10.86
CA SER A 198 -2.62 4.22 11.06
C SER A 198 -2.04 3.30 12.13
N SER A 199 -0.71 3.28 12.33
CA SER A 199 -0.08 2.51 13.41
C SER A 199 -0.52 2.95 14.81
N ALA A 200 -0.90 4.23 14.97
CA ALA A 200 -1.43 4.74 16.26
C ALA A 200 -2.83 4.18 16.54
N LEU A 201 -3.71 4.14 15.53
CA LEU A 201 -5.02 3.50 15.63
C LEU A 201 -4.88 1.99 15.89
N ALA A 202 -4.05 1.31 15.12
CA ALA A 202 -3.77 -0.11 15.27
C ALA A 202 -3.23 -0.44 16.67
N SER A 203 -2.32 0.38 17.20
CA SER A 203 -1.80 0.21 18.56
C SER A 203 -2.89 0.38 19.63
N LYS A 204 -3.79 1.34 19.44
CA LYS A 204 -4.93 1.57 20.34
C LYS A 204 -5.92 0.40 20.28
N ALA A 205 -6.26 -0.06 19.08
CA ALA A 205 -7.21 -1.15 18.88
C ALA A 205 -6.69 -2.49 19.42
N SER A 206 -5.44 -2.82 19.13
CA SER A 206 -4.83 -4.12 19.47
C SER A 206 -4.17 -4.18 20.85
N GLY A 207 -3.90 -3.01 21.45
CA GLY A 207 -3.04 -2.93 22.65
C GLY A 207 -1.56 -3.22 22.38
N TYR A 208 -1.18 -3.48 21.12
CA TYR A 208 0.19 -3.79 20.73
C TYR A 208 0.98 -2.48 20.51
N PRO A 209 2.06 -2.24 21.25
CA PRO A 209 2.78 -0.96 21.20
C PRO A 209 3.74 -0.90 20.01
N ILE A 210 3.21 -0.69 18.79
CA ILE A 210 3.94 -0.77 17.51
C ILE A 210 5.22 0.07 17.53
N ALA A 211 5.12 1.35 17.89
CA ALA A 211 6.27 2.25 17.89
C ALA A 211 7.38 1.81 18.85
N ARG A 212 7.00 1.35 20.07
CA ARG A 212 7.95 0.84 21.07
C ARG A 212 8.67 -0.42 20.58
N VAL A 213 7.92 -1.35 19.97
CA VAL A 213 8.50 -2.60 19.45
C VAL A 213 9.38 -2.30 18.24
N SER A 214 8.94 -1.45 17.31
CA SER A 214 9.76 -1.02 16.16
C SER A 214 11.07 -0.38 16.59
N ALA A 215 11.07 0.47 17.61
CA ALA A 215 12.28 1.08 18.15
C ALA A 215 13.26 0.03 18.74
N LYS A 216 12.74 -1.01 19.41
CA LYS A 216 13.55 -2.10 19.95
C LYS A 216 14.15 -2.98 18.83
N ILE A 217 13.37 -3.27 17.78
CA ILE A 217 13.88 -3.97 16.59
C ILE A 217 14.99 -3.14 15.94
N ALA A 218 14.80 -1.82 15.82
CA ALA A 218 15.80 -0.94 15.20
C ALA A 218 17.16 -0.98 15.90
N VAL A 219 17.20 -1.24 17.20
CA VAL A 219 18.44 -1.40 17.98
C VAL A 219 18.90 -2.86 18.12
N GLY A 220 18.35 -3.78 17.34
CA GLY A 220 18.86 -5.15 17.18
C GLY A 220 18.15 -6.24 17.99
N MET A 221 17.04 -5.93 18.67
CA MET A 221 16.25 -6.97 19.35
C MET A 221 15.31 -7.68 18.38
N ASP A 222 15.12 -8.97 18.58
CA ASP A 222 14.12 -9.77 17.84
C ASP A 222 12.78 -9.83 18.57
N LEU A 223 11.70 -10.07 17.85
CA LEU A 223 10.33 -10.07 18.38
C LEU A 223 10.14 -11.01 19.57
N HIS A 224 10.79 -12.18 19.57
CA HIS A 224 10.70 -13.18 20.65
C HIS A 224 11.47 -12.77 21.92
N GLU A 225 12.34 -11.76 21.85
CA GLU A 225 13.10 -11.23 23.01
C GLU A 225 12.37 -10.05 23.67
N ILE A 226 11.44 -9.40 22.92
CA ILE A 226 10.75 -8.20 23.39
C ILE A 226 9.54 -8.60 24.23
N ARG A 227 9.60 -8.32 25.53
CA ARG A 227 8.49 -8.54 26.46
C ARG A 227 7.45 -7.42 26.36
N LEU A 228 6.19 -7.79 26.28
CA LEU A 228 5.00 -6.99 26.50
C LEU A 228 4.44 -7.25 27.91
N ALA A 229 3.33 -6.63 28.27
CA ALA A 229 2.77 -6.73 29.62
C ALA A 229 2.46 -8.18 30.05
N ASN A 230 1.90 -8.96 29.14
CA ASN A 230 1.43 -10.34 29.40
C ASN A 230 1.89 -11.37 28.37
N THR A 231 2.73 -10.99 27.39
CA THR A 231 3.18 -11.87 26.33
C THR A 231 4.50 -11.38 25.72
N LEU A 232 4.94 -12.00 24.63
CA LEU A 232 6.08 -11.58 23.81
C LEU A 232 5.59 -10.84 22.56
N ALA A 233 6.41 -9.97 22.01
CA ALA A 233 6.07 -9.20 20.80
C ALA A 233 5.96 -10.07 19.53
N SER A 234 6.37 -11.34 19.57
CA SER A 234 6.21 -12.31 18.48
C SER A 234 4.81 -12.91 18.34
N PHE A 235 3.90 -12.64 19.28
CA PHE A 235 2.52 -13.11 19.20
C PHE A 235 1.63 -12.09 18.51
N GLU A 236 0.78 -12.56 17.59
CA GLU A 236 -0.24 -11.71 16.95
C GLU A 236 -1.32 -11.35 17.99
N PRO A 237 -1.67 -10.07 18.11
CA PRO A 237 -2.73 -9.66 19.03
C PRO A 237 -4.11 -10.07 18.52
N THR A 238 -5.03 -10.28 19.45
CA THR A 238 -6.45 -10.48 19.18
C THR A 238 -7.21 -9.21 19.52
N LEU A 239 -8.18 -8.83 18.67
CA LEU A 239 -9.01 -7.67 18.87
C LEU A 239 -10.40 -8.09 19.33
N ASP A 240 -10.82 -7.61 20.50
CA ASP A 240 -12.09 -7.95 21.14
C ASP A 240 -13.16 -6.85 20.97
N TYR A 241 -12.81 -5.70 20.38
CA TYR A 241 -13.71 -4.57 20.18
C TYR A 241 -13.32 -3.75 18.95
N VAL A 242 -14.27 -2.97 18.46
CA VAL A 242 -14.09 -2.10 17.28
C VAL A 242 -13.70 -0.70 17.71
N VAL A 243 -12.74 -0.11 17.02
CA VAL A 243 -12.25 1.27 17.25
C VAL A 243 -12.40 2.10 15.98
#